data_cc6018fd40bfffb8ebff08496500d120
#
_entry.id   cc6018fd40bfffb8ebff08496500d120
#
_cell.length_a   1.000
_cell.length_b   1.000
_cell.length_c   1.000
_cell.angle_alpha   90.00
_cell.angle_beta   90.00
_cell.angle_gamma   90.00
#
_symmetry.space_group_name_H-M   'P 1'
#
loop_
_entity.id
_entity.type
_entity.pdbx_description
1 polymer ?
#
loop_
_entity_poly.entity_id
_entity_poly.type
_entity_poly.pdbx_seq_one_letter_code
_entity_poly.pdbx_strand_id
1 'polypeptide(L)'
;MFAISGNHDSADRVAFGSALLAESRVYVSPVFSGPPGPITLTDAHGPVDLYLLPFLKPAMVRHVWPDAPIESYNDALACVLDHCSPDPARRSVLVAHQFVAGAASCESEEPSVGGIDWVDAALFDKFDYVALGHLHSPQKVGRDTLRYCGTPLKYSFSEASQHKSVTFVELGEKGSVTIAAEPLVPRHDLRELRGSYMELTDRRNYEDTAVDDYLHITLTDEQDIPEALARLRVIYPNLMRLDYDNRRTQTRQELDAPAKAEQKTPLEHFADFYQLQNNQPLTHEQAAFCQQLIESIWKEEDA
;
A
#
# COMPACT_ATOMS: atom_id res chain seq x y z
N MET A 1 25.15 -4.88 0.34
CA MET A 1 23.75 -4.44 0.11
C MET A 1 22.95 -5.62 -0.40
N PHE A 2 21.69 -5.78 0.05
CA PHE A 2 20.78 -6.83 -0.44
C PHE A 2 19.52 -6.15 -0.95
N ALA A 3 19.02 -6.57 -2.11
CA ALA A 3 17.83 -6.02 -2.74
C ALA A 3 16.99 -7.13 -3.39
N ILE A 4 15.68 -6.95 -3.38
CA ILE A 4 14.71 -7.81 -4.08
C ILE A 4 13.78 -6.97 -4.91
N SER A 5 13.13 -7.55 -5.91
CA SER A 5 12.04 -6.91 -6.63
C SER A 5 10.71 -7.05 -5.90
N GLY A 6 9.92 -5.98 -5.88
CA GLY A 6 8.54 -5.96 -5.39
C GLY A 6 7.51 -6.23 -6.49
N ASN A 7 6.22 -6.09 -6.12
CA ASN A 7 5.09 -6.34 -7.04
C ASN A 7 4.94 -5.29 -8.16
N HIS A 8 5.45 -4.08 -7.96
CA HIS A 8 5.47 -3.01 -8.97
C HIS A 8 6.72 -3.00 -9.85
N ASP A 9 7.71 -3.85 -9.55
CA ASP A 9 8.98 -3.90 -10.28
C ASP A 9 8.92 -4.88 -11.45
N SER A 10 9.73 -4.60 -12.49
CA SER A 10 10.10 -5.60 -13.47
C SER A 10 11.29 -6.41 -12.90
N ALA A 11 11.04 -7.64 -12.50
CA ALA A 11 12.08 -8.52 -11.93
C ALA A 11 13.30 -8.65 -12.86
N ASP A 12 13.08 -8.75 -14.19
CA ASP A 12 14.15 -8.83 -15.19
C ASP A 12 15.03 -7.58 -15.21
N ARG A 13 14.43 -6.39 -15.07
CA ARG A 13 15.17 -5.12 -15.05
C ARG A 13 15.96 -4.95 -13.76
N VAL A 14 15.37 -5.32 -12.62
CA VAL A 14 16.02 -5.25 -11.32
C VAL A 14 17.18 -6.24 -11.25
N ALA A 15 17.01 -7.45 -11.78
CA ALA A 15 18.04 -8.47 -11.82
C ALA A 15 19.15 -8.23 -12.86
N PHE A 16 18.95 -7.26 -13.77
CA PHE A 16 19.94 -6.98 -14.82
C PHE A 16 21.29 -6.57 -14.23
N GLY A 17 22.34 -7.27 -14.64
CA GLY A 17 23.69 -7.00 -14.16
C GLY A 17 23.97 -7.47 -12.72
N SER A 18 23.08 -8.23 -12.07
CA SER A 18 23.23 -8.72 -10.69
C SER A 18 24.54 -9.47 -10.46
N ALA A 19 25.01 -10.26 -11.43
CA ALA A 19 26.28 -10.97 -11.33
C ALA A 19 27.50 -10.02 -11.21
N LEU A 20 27.49 -8.91 -11.94
CA LEU A 20 28.54 -7.89 -11.86
C LEU A 20 28.48 -7.12 -10.54
N LEU A 21 27.28 -6.83 -10.06
CA LEU A 21 27.05 -6.14 -8.80
C LEU A 21 27.51 -6.99 -7.59
N ALA A 22 27.40 -8.31 -7.69
CA ALA A 22 27.81 -9.23 -6.63
C ALA A 22 29.31 -9.13 -6.30
N GLU A 23 30.17 -8.84 -7.29
CA GLU A 23 31.60 -8.58 -7.09
C GLU A 23 31.84 -7.37 -6.15
N SER A 24 30.93 -6.40 -6.17
CA SER A 24 30.94 -5.22 -5.29
C SER A 24 30.13 -5.43 -3.99
N ARG A 25 29.77 -6.66 -3.65
CA ARG A 25 28.92 -7.02 -2.50
C ARG A 25 27.53 -6.39 -2.54
N VAL A 26 26.99 -6.17 -3.73
CA VAL A 26 25.61 -5.79 -3.96
C VAL A 26 24.87 -6.99 -4.53
N TYR A 27 24.07 -7.63 -3.71
CA TYR A 27 23.32 -8.82 -4.04
C TYR A 27 21.88 -8.44 -4.37
N VAL A 28 21.46 -8.74 -5.58
CA VAL A 28 20.09 -8.50 -6.07
C VAL A 28 19.46 -9.86 -6.35
N SER A 29 18.20 -10.03 -5.93
CA SER A 29 17.49 -11.28 -6.22
C SER A 29 17.41 -11.50 -7.73
N PRO A 30 17.67 -12.71 -8.23
CA PRO A 30 17.40 -13.04 -9.61
C PRO A 30 15.89 -13.06 -9.88
N VAL A 31 15.51 -13.15 -11.14
CA VAL A 31 14.14 -13.54 -11.51
C VAL A 31 13.85 -14.91 -10.89
N PHE A 32 12.65 -15.06 -10.32
CA PHE A 32 12.30 -16.31 -9.65
C PHE A 32 12.37 -17.51 -10.61
N SER A 33 13.18 -18.49 -10.27
CA SER A 33 13.36 -19.73 -11.02
C SER A 33 13.46 -20.97 -10.13
N GLY A 34 13.20 -20.81 -8.83
CA GLY A 34 13.28 -21.87 -7.82
C GLY A 34 13.54 -21.29 -6.42
N PRO A 35 13.73 -22.13 -5.41
CA PRO A 35 13.96 -21.66 -4.05
C PRO A 35 15.26 -20.86 -3.99
N PRO A 36 15.29 -19.72 -3.25
CA PRO A 36 16.51 -18.94 -3.11
C PRO A 36 17.55 -19.73 -2.32
N GLY A 37 18.78 -19.77 -2.85
CA GLY A 37 19.94 -20.26 -2.11
C GLY A 37 20.46 -19.21 -1.09
N PRO A 38 21.16 -19.63 -0.03
CA PRO A 38 21.69 -18.72 0.96
C PRO A 38 22.92 -17.94 0.44
N ILE A 39 22.95 -16.64 0.78
CA ILE A 39 24.16 -15.83 0.72
C ILE A 39 24.73 -15.80 2.14
N THR A 40 25.84 -16.48 2.35
CA THR A 40 26.43 -16.62 3.69
C THR A 40 27.38 -15.46 3.99
N LEU A 41 27.12 -14.75 5.08
CA LEU A 41 28.04 -13.83 5.73
C LEU A 41 28.60 -14.49 7.00
N THR A 42 29.72 -13.97 7.51
CA THR A 42 30.33 -14.48 8.74
C THR A 42 30.78 -13.32 9.62
N ASP A 43 30.47 -13.40 10.90
CA ASP A 43 30.89 -12.46 11.94
C ASP A 43 31.46 -13.19 13.18
N ALA A 44 31.57 -12.48 14.32
CA ALA A 44 32.10 -13.06 15.57
C ALA A 44 31.21 -14.17 16.15
N HIS A 45 29.93 -14.23 15.80
CA HIS A 45 28.96 -15.25 16.23
C HIS A 45 28.81 -16.39 15.21
N GLY A 46 29.66 -16.43 14.16
CA GLY A 46 29.64 -17.47 13.13
C GLY A 46 28.85 -17.07 11.88
N PRO A 47 28.40 -18.06 11.09
CA PRO A 47 27.70 -17.79 9.82
C PRO A 47 26.29 -17.29 9.99
N VAL A 48 25.88 -16.41 9.07
CA VAL A 48 24.50 -15.93 8.87
C VAL A 48 24.13 -16.18 7.41
N ASP A 49 23.04 -16.87 7.18
CA ASP A 49 22.51 -17.18 5.86
C ASP A 49 21.35 -16.23 5.51
N LEU A 50 21.53 -15.45 4.44
CA LEU A 50 20.52 -14.52 3.93
C LEU A 50 19.87 -15.11 2.68
N TYR A 51 18.56 -15.13 2.66
CA TYR A 51 17.73 -15.60 1.56
C TYR A 51 16.99 -14.42 0.94
N LEU A 52 17.13 -14.22 -0.37
CA LEU A 52 16.49 -13.13 -1.10
C LEU A 52 15.33 -13.68 -1.92
N LEU A 53 14.11 -13.45 -1.48
CA LEU A 53 12.89 -13.91 -2.14
C LEU A 53 12.15 -12.72 -2.76
N PRO A 54 12.15 -12.58 -4.10
CA PRO A 54 11.38 -11.53 -4.77
C PRO A 54 9.89 -11.74 -4.59
N PHE A 55 9.07 -10.75 -4.99
CA PHE A 55 7.63 -10.91 -5.01
C PHE A 55 7.21 -12.12 -5.85
N LEU A 56 6.35 -12.96 -5.29
CA LEU A 56 5.87 -14.17 -5.93
C LEU A 56 4.40 -14.05 -6.33
N LYS A 57 4.09 -14.56 -7.51
CA LYS A 57 2.71 -14.88 -7.94
C LYS A 57 2.54 -16.39 -8.05
N PRO A 58 1.36 -16.95 -7.76
CA PRO A 58 1.11 -18.39 -7.89
C PRO A 58 1.51 -18.98 -9.24
N ALA A 59 1.27 -18.23 -10.33
CA ALA A 59 1.65 -18.65 -11.67
C ALA A 59 3.16 -18.85 -11.87
N MET A 60 4.00 -18.02 -11.20
CA MET A 60 5.46 -18.16 -11.28
C MET A 60 5.93 -19.43 -10.61
N VAL A 61 5.31 -19.78 -9.47
CA VAL A 61 5.67 -20.97 -8.70
C VAL A 61 5.18 -22.23 -9.40
N ARG A 62 3.96 -22.22 -9.97
CA ARG A 62 3.46 -23.33 -10.83
C ARG A 62 4.36 -23.59 -12.03
N HIS A 63 5.00 -22.57 -12.59
CA HIS A 63 5.93 -22.76 -13.70
C HIS A 63 7.15 -23.60 -13.29
N VAL A 64 7.63 -23.46 -12.05
CA VAL A 64 8.77 -24.21 -11.51
C VAL A 64 8.35 -25.60 -11.03
N TRP A 65 7.19 -25.70 -10.37
CA TRP A 65 6.63 -26.95 -9.85
C TRP A 65 5.22 -27.20 -10.42
N PRO A 66 5.11 -27.73 -11.66
CA PRO A 66 3.81 -27.87 -12.34
C PRO A 66 2.86 -28.85 -11.63
N ASP A 67 3.41 -29.83 -10.93
CA ASP A 67 2.62 -30.87 -10.24
C ASP A 67 2.22 -30.47 -8.80
N ALA A 68 2.70 -29.32 -8.28
CA ALA A 68 2.32 -28.85 -6.96
C ALA A 68 0.91 -28.25 -6.95
N PRO A 69 0.08 -28.54 -5.93
CA PRO A 69 -1.29 -28.02 -5.82
C PRO A 69 -1.28 -26.56 -5.34
N ILE A 70 -0.93 -25.64 -6.23
CA ILE A 70 -0.80 -24.21 -5.93
C ILE A 70 -2.03 -23.47 -6.47
N GLU A 71 -2.93 -23.05 -5.58
CA GLU A 71 -4.14 -22.30 -5.92
C GLU A 71 -4.06 -20.85 -5.44
N SER A 72 -3.38 -20.58 -4.31
CA SER A 72 -3.28 -19.30 -3.64
C SER A 72 -1.84 -18.79 -3.53
N TYR A 73 -1.69 -17.52 -3.12
CA TYR A 73 -0.39 -16.97 -2.73
C TYR A 73 0.22 -17.70 -1.53
N ASN A 74 -0.64 -18.14 -0.60
CA ASN A 74 -0.20 -18.92 0.55
C ASN A 74 0.40 -20.26 0.14
N ASP A 75 -0.25 -20.99 -0.77
CA ASP A 75 0.27 -22.26 -1.28
C ASP A 75 1.58 -22.06 -2.04
N ALA A 76 1.64 -20.99 -2.85
CA ALA A 76 2.85 -20.66 -3.59
C ALA A 76 4.03 -20.39 -2.66
N LEU A 77 3.83 -19.54 -1.64
CA LEU A 77 4.89 -19.23 -0.67
C LEU A 77 5.27 -20.47 0.17
N ALA A 78 4.29 -21.24 0.64
CA ALA A 78 4.52 -22.48 1.37
C ALA A 78 5.40 -23.43 0.54
N CYS A 79 5.05 -23.67 -0.72
CA CYS A 79 5.81 -24.52 -1.63
C CYS A 79 7.28 -24.04 -1.75
N VAL A 80 7.51 -22.75 -1.98
CA VAL A 80 8.88 -22.19 -2.10
C VAL A 80 9.65 -22.32 -0.80
N LEU A 81 9.03 -21.97 0.35
CA LEU A 81 9.70 -22.01 1.64
C LEU A 81 9.95 -23.44 2.11
N ASP A 82 9.16 -24.44 1.73
CA ASP A 82 9.42 -25.85 2.03
C ASP A 82 10.64 -26.38 1.27
N HIS A 83 10.89 -25.88 0.07
CA HIS A 83 12.09 -26.16 -0.68
C HIS A 83 13.30 -25.32 -0.23
N CYS A 84 13.06 -24.22 0.50
CA CYS A 84 14.09 -23.37 1.08
C CYS A 84 14.39 -23.87 2.50
N SER A 85 15.22 -24.91 2.63
CA SER A 85 15.52 -25.60 3.88
C SER A 85 16.69 -24.92 4.63
N PRO A 86 16.44 -23.84 5.42
CA PRO A 86 17.52 -23.23 6.21
C PRO A 86 18.03 -24.21 7.27
N ASP A 87 19.35 -24.22 7.46
CA ASP A 87 19.98 -25.01 8.52
C ASP A 87 19.54 -24.47 9.89
N PRO A 88 18.83 -25.26 10.72
CA PRO A 88 18.34 -24.79 12.02
C PRO A 88 19.46 -24.44 13.01
N ALA A 89 20.67 -24.91 12.80
CA ALA A 89 21.84 -24.57 13.63
C ALA A 89 22.49 -23.24 13.25
N ARG A 90 22.14 -22.67 12.08
CA ARG A 90 22.72 -21.43 11.58
C ARG A 90 21.73 -20.28 11.70
N ARG A 91 22.25 -19.08 11.92
CA ARG A 91 21.43 -17.87 11.90
C ARG A 91 20.91 -17.64 10.49
N SER A 92 19.64 -17.33 10.35
CA SER A 92 18.98 -17.17 9.05
C SER A 92 18.12 -15.92 8.98
N VAL A 93 18.23 -15.22 7.85
CA VAL A 93 17.45 -14.02 7.53
C VAL A 93 16.76 -14.21 6.19
N LEU A 94 15.47 -14.00 6.13
CA LEU A 94 14.72 -13.93 4.89
C LEU A 94 14.41 -12.46 4.56
N VAL A 95 14.66 -12.06 3.32
CA VAL A 95 14.16 -10.79 2.75
C VAL A 95 13.07 -11.16 1.77
N ALA A 96 11.84 -10.69 1.99
CA ALA A 96 10.69 -11.04 1.17
C ALA A 96 9.77 -9.84 0.94
N HIS A 97 8.94 -9.91 -0.10
CA HIS A 97 7.96 -8.87 -0.44
C HIS A 97 6.60 -9.52 -0.65
N GLN A 98 5.81 -9.61 0.42
CA GLN A 98 4.53 -10.31 0.43
C GLN A 98 3.54 -9.64 1.39
N PHE A 99 2.24 -9.85 1.13
CA PHE A 99 1.17 -9.50 2.06
C PHE A 99 1.03 -10.59 3.13
N VAL A 100 1.29 -10.27 4.39
CA VAL A 100 1.17 -11.22 5.50
C VAL A 100 -0.12 -10.95 6.27
N ALA A 101 -0.90 -12.00 6.51
CA ALA A 101 -2.16 -11.91 7.24
C ALA A 101 -1.97 -11.34 8.65
N GLY A 102 -2.88 -10.45 9.05
CA GLY A 102 -2.83 -9.76 10.35
C GLY A 102 -2.03 -8.45 10.36
N ALA A 103 -1.43 -8.06 9.23
CA ALA A 103 -0.85 -6.73 9.06
C ALA A 103 -1.92 -5.69 8.70
N ALA A 104 -1.71 -4.44 9.13
CA ALA A 104 -2.54 -3.31 8.74
C ALA A 104 -2.08 -2.73 7.40
N SER A 105 -3.00 -2.50 6.48
CA SER A 105 -2.77 -1.85 5.19
C SER A 105 -3.31 -0.42 5.19
N CYS A 106 -2.87 0.41 4.26
CA CYS A 106 -3.39 1.74 3.97
C CYS A 106 -3.88 1.84 2.51
N GLU A 107 -4.57 2.94 2.18
CA GLU A 107 -5.15 3.12 0.83
C GLU A 107 -4.12 3.18 -0.31
N SER A 108 -2.87 3.49 0.00
CA SER A 108 -1.78 3.50 -0.99
C SER A 108 -1.27 2.10 -1.37
N GLU A 109 -1.71 1.07 -0.65
CA GLU A 109 -1.39 -0.33 -0.90
C GLU A 109 -2.63 -0.95 -1.56
N GLU A 110 -2.55 -1.31 -2.84
CA GLU A 110 -3.66 -1.94 -3.56
C GLU A 110 -3.78 -3.42 -3.15
N PRO A 111 -4.65 -3.79 -2.20
CA PRO A 111 -4.96 -5.20 -1.99
C PRO A 111 -5.75 -5.71 -3.18
N SER A 112 -5.44 -6.91 -3.66
CA SER A 112 -6.29 -7.58 -4.65
C SER A 112 -7.73 -7.69 -4.14
N VAL A 113 -8.68 -7.48 -5.04
CA VAL A 113 -10.11 -7.60 -4.73
C VAL A 113 -10.38 -9.00 -4.17
N GLY A 114 -10.82 -9.07 -2.89
CA GLY A 114 -11.18 -10.33 -2.23
C GLY A 114 -10.13 -10.89 -1.25
N GLY A 115 -9.01 -10.18 -0.97
CA GLY A 115 -8.04 -10.63 0.04
C GLY A 115 -7.30 -11.93 -0.29
N ILE A 116 -7.17 -12.25 -1.58
CA ILE A 116 -6.60 -13.52 -2.08
C ILE A 116 -5.06 -13.54 -1.94
N ASP A 117 -4.44 -12.38 -1.73
CA ASP A 117 -2.97 -12.22 -1.77
C ASP A 117 -2.29 -12.43 -0.41
N TRP A 118 -3.04 -12.71 0.64
CA TRP A 118 -2.51 -12.89 2.00
C TRP A 118 -1.82 -14.23 2.17
N VAL A 119 -0.67 -14.20 2.89
CA VAL A 119 0.08 -15.39 3.27
C VAL A 119 0.12 -15.51 4.80
N ASP A 120 0.18 -16.74 5.31
CA ASP A 120 0.21 -17.00 6.75
C ASP A 120 1.59 -16.63 7.34
N ALA A 121 1.57 -15.91 8.46
CA ALA A 121 2.78 -15.56 9.21
C ALA A 121 3.57 -16.79 9.69
N ALA A 122 2.91 -17.91 9.96
CA ALA A 122 3.55 -19.16 10.39
C ALA A 122 4.52 -19.76 9.36
N LEU A 123 4.35 -19.45 8.06
CA LEU A 123 5.27 -19.90 7.02
C LEU A 123 6.71 -19.41 7.22
N PHE A 124 6.88 -18.32 7.96
CA PHE A 124 8.17 -17.68 8.20
C PHE A 124 8.89 -18.16 9.47
N ASP A 125 8.31 -19.08 10.27
CA ASP A 125 8.81 -19.45 11.59
C ASP A 125 10.19 -20.10 11.60
N LYS A 126 10.61 -20.66 10.46
CA LYS A 126 11.93 -21.28 10.31
C LYS A 126 13.09 -20.26 10.23
N PHE A 127 12.83 -18.96 10.13
CA PHE A 127 13.84 -17.91 10.05
C PHE A 127 13.95 -17.13 11.36
N ASP A 128 15.19 -16.76 11.76
CA ASP A 128 15.40 -15.93 12.96
C ASP A 128 14.88 -14.52 12.79
N TYR A 129 15.06 -13.94 11.59
CA TYR A 129 14.53 -12.63 11.22
C TYR A 129 13.99 -12.64 9.81
N VAL A 130 12.86 -11.94 9.61
CA VAL A 130 12.26 -11.75 8.29
C VAL A 130 12.03 -10.27 8.04
N ALA A 131 12.76 -9.75 7.04
CA ALA A 131 12.61 -8.38 6.56
C ALA A 131 11.55 -8.36 5.44
N LEU A 132 10.38 -7.80 5.75
CA LEU A 132 9.27 -7.69 4.81
C LEU A 132 9.24 -6.33 4.13
N GLY A 133 9.03 -6.33 2.81
CA GLY A 133 8.55 -5.20 2.02
C GLY A 133 7.09 -5.38 1.62
N HIS A 134 6.52 -4.41 0.96
CA HIS A 134 5.17 -4.29 0.43
C HIS A 134 4.31 -3.29 1.22
N LEU A 135 4.13 -3.45 2.52
CA LEU A 135 3.36 -2.52 3.33
C LEU A 135 4.16 -1.27 3.68
N HIS A 136 3.51 -0.11 3.58
CA HIS A 136 4.13 1.20 3.74
C HIS A 136 4.30 1.60 5.22
N SER A 137 3.51 1.01 6.12
CA SER A 137 3.59 1.28 7.55
C SER A 137 4.63 0.38 8.24
N PRO A 138 5.58 0.93 9.02
CA PRO A 138 6.47 0.14 9.86
C PRO A 138 5.66 -0.64 10.90
N GLN A 139 5.70 -1.96 10.86
CA GLN A 139 4.92 -2.81 11.76
C GLN A 139 5.48 -4.21 11.87
N LYS A 140 5.19 -4.89 12.98
CA LYS A 140 5.43 -6.32 13.17
C LYS A 140 4.17 -7.14 12.87
N VAL A 141 4.35 -8.40 12.52
CA VAL A 141 3.25 -9.34 12.32
C VAL A 141 3.47 -10.57 13.19
N GLY A 142 2.61 -10.77 14.18
CA GLY A 142 2.74 -11.86 15.13
C GLY A 142 3.94 -11.69 16.09
N ARG A 143 5.16 -11.86 15.59
CA ARG A 143 6.40 -11.74 16.37
C ARG A 143 7.24 -10.52 15.96
N ASP A 144 8.09 -10.02 16.85
CA ASP A 144 8.91 -8.84 16.61
C ASP A 144 9.91 -9.02 15.45
N THR A 145 10.33 -10.25 15.23
CA THR A 145 11.31 -10.63 14.21
C THR A 145 10.71 -10.93 12.83
N LEU A 146 9.40 -10.79 12.64
CA LEU A 146 8.70 -10.78 11.35
C LEU A 146 8.12 -9.38 11.14
N ARG A 147 8.75 -8.58 10.27
CA ARG A 147 8.52 -7.14 10.31
C ARG A 147 8.58 -6.47 8.95
N TYR A 148 7.65 -5.54 8.72
CA TYR A 148 7.74 -4.52 7.69
C TYR A 148 8.53 -3.32 8.21
N CYS A 149 9.52 -2.85 7.46
CA CYS A 149 10.21 -1.59 7.78
C CYS A 149 9.39 -0.36 7.34
N GLY A 150 8.42 -0.56 6.46
CA GLY A 150 7.66 0.51 5.82
C GLY A 150 8.45 1.22 4.72
N THR A 151 7.87 2.30 4.20
CA THR A 151 8.52 3.17 3.23
C THR A 151 9.32 4.28 3.92
N PRO A 152 10.40 4.80 3.30
CA PRO A 152 11.21 5.86 3.91
C PRO A 152 10.49 7.22 4.00
N LEU A 153 9.49 7.45 3.15
CA LEU A 153 8.67 8.66 3.09
C LEU A 153 7.20 8.28 3.04
N LYS A 154 6.31 9.24 3.29
CA LYS A 154 4.87 9.12 3.08
C LYS A 154 4.55 9.39 1.61
N TYR A 155 3.85 8.49 0.95
CA TYR A 155 3.48 8.60 -0.47
C TYR A 155 2.01 8.95 -0.69
N SER A 156 1.19 8.88 0.37
CA SER A 156 -0.23 9.18 0.34
C SER A 156 -0.67 9.87 1.63
N PHE A 157 -1.73 10.67 1.58
CA PHE A 157 -2.34 11.27 2.77
C PHE A 157 -2.92 10.21 3.73
N SER A 158 -3.27 9.02 3.24
CA SER A 158 -3.62 7.89 4.13
C SER A 158 -2.47 7.47 5.06
N GLU A 159 -1.24 7.89 4.75
CA GLU A 159 -0.05 7.66 5.56
C GLU A 159 0.30 8.85 6.47
N ALA A 160 -0.50 9.93 6.48
CA ALA A 160 -0.19 11.17 7.18
C ALA A 160 0.11 10.97 8.68
N SER A 161 -0.57 10.02 9.32
CA SER A 161 -0.37 9.66 10.73
C SER A 161 0.80 8.71 11.00
N GLN A 162 1.43 8.15 9.95
CA GLN A 162 2.52 7.19 10.11
C GLN A 162 3.84 7.88 10.47
N HIS A 163 4.65 7.20 11.27
CA HIS A 163 6.03 7.61 11.59
C HIS A 163 7.00 6.71 10.83
N LYS A 164 7.67 7.28 9.85
CA LYS A 164 8.63 6.55 9.02
C LYS A 164 9.96 6.34 9.76
N SER A 165 10.57 5.16 9.54
CA SER A 165 11.79 4.78 10.25
C SER A 165 12.65 3.80 9.45
N VAL A 166 13.92 3.70 9.84
CA VAL A 166 14.80 2.60 9.44
C VAL A 166 14.84 1.58 10.56
N THR A 167 14.72 0.31 10.22
CA THR A 167 14.82 -0.78 11.20
C THR A 167 16.27 -1.27 11.27
N PHE A 168 16.88 -1.12 12.44
CA PHE A 168 18.17 -1.73 12.76
C PHE A 168 17.93 -3.08 13.40
N VAL A 169 18.63 -4.10 12.90
CA VAL A 169 18.53 -5.48 13.37
C VAL A 169 19.92 -5.97 13.72
N GLU A 170 20.12 -6.30 14.97
CA GLU A 170 21.36 -6.91 15.46
C GLU A 170 21.12 -8.41 15.73
N LEU A 171 21.92 -9.23 15.04
CA LEU A 171 21.88 -10.68 15.17
C LEU A 171 23.06 -11.12 16.06
N GLY A 172 22.78 -11.48 17.32
CA GLY A 172 23.74 -12.08 18.22
C GLY A 172 23.94 -13.57 17.95
N GLU A 173 24.06 -14.38 19.00
CA GLU A 173 24.06 -15.84 18.88
C GLU A 173 22.72 -16.33 18.29
N LYS A 174 22.67 -17.58 17.81
CA LYS A 174 21.45 -18.19 17.26
C LYS A 174 20.27 -17.99 18.18
N GLY A 175 19.19 -17.40 17.63
CA GLY A 175 17.96 -17.06 18.35
C GLY A 175 17.98 -15.71 19.09
N SER A 176 19.13 -15.00 19.13
CA SER A 176 19.22 -13.66 19.73
C SER A 176 19.12 -12.59 18.65
N VAL A 177 18.00 -11.85 18.65
CA VAL A 177 17.73 -10.75 17.71
C VAL A 177 17.28 -9.51 18.48
N THR A 178 18.01 -8.42 18.31
CA THR A 178 17.64 -7.12 18.87
C THR A 178 17.21 -6.19 17.74
N ILE A 179 16.12 -5.45 17.95
CA ILE A 179 15.51 -4.59 16.95
C ILE A 179 15.36 -3.18 17.51
N ALA A 180 15.83 -2.18 16.77
CA ALA A 180 15.61 -0.77 17.04
C ALA A 180 15.07 -0.08 15.79
N ALA A 181 14.19 0.90 15.99
CA ALA A 181 13.66 1.73 14.90
C ALA A 181 14.17 3.16 15.09
N GLU A 182 14.87 3.67 14.08
CA GLU A 182 15.38 5.04 14.04
C GLU A 182 14.46 5.89 13.17
N PRO A 183 13.87 6.98 13.69
CA PRO A 183 12.95 7.82 12.94
C PRO A 183 13.61 8.47 11.73
N LEU A 184 12.89 8.50 10.62
CA LEU A 184 13.24 9.29 9.45
C LEU A 184 12.46 10.60 9.48
N VAL A 185 13.16 11.72 9.54
CA VAL A 185 12.55 13.05 9.50
C VAL A 185 12.71 13.62 8.09
N PRO A 186 11.61 13.75 7.32
CA PRO A 186 11.67 14.32 5.98
C PRO A 186 11.94 15.82 6.05
N ARG A 187 12.47 16.41 4.97
CA ARG A 187 12.64 17.86 4.85
C ARG A 187 11.29 18.60 4.86
N HIS A 188 10.29 18.02 4.18
CA HIS A 188 8.91 18.47 4.17
C HIS A 188 8.07 17.23 4.46
N ASP A 189 7.27 17.30 5.50
CA ASP A 189 6.37 16.19 5.84
C ASP A 189 5.08 16.25 5.01
N LEU A 190 4.34 15.15 5.02
CA LEU A 190 3.02 15.06 4.40
C LEU A 190 2.00 15.00 5.54
N ARG A 191 1.19 16.05 5.66
CA ARG A 191 0.27 16.23 6.80
C ARG A 191 -1.14 16.64 6.36
N GLU A 192 -2.09 16.37 7.21
CA GLU A 192 -3.46 16.84 7.06
C GLU A 192 -3.76 17.96 8.07
N LEU A 193 -4.45 19.00 7.61
CA LEU A 193 -4.97 20.07 8.45
C LEU A 193 -6.48 20.13 8.26
N ARG A 194 -7.22 20.34 9.36
CA ARG A 194 -8.67 20.47 9.35
C ARG A 194 -9.09 21.63 10.23
N GLY A 195 -9.92 22.51 9.69
CA GLY A 195 -10.44 23.68 10.40
C GLY A 195 -11.19 24.63 9.48
N SER A 196 -11.75 25.70 10.04
CA SER A 196 -12.36 26.76 9.24
C SER A 196 -11.28 27.59 8.52
N TYR A 197 -11.66 28.23 7.43
CA TYR A 197 -10.75 29.12 6.68
C TYR A 197 -10.15 30.19 7.60
N MET A 198 -10.94 30.79 8.49
CA MET A 198 -10.49 31.81 9.42
C MET A 198 -9.47 31.26 10.42
N GLU A 199 -9.67 30.05 10.94
CA GLU A 199 -8.71 29.41 11.84
C GLU A 199 -7.40 29.10 11.15
N LEU A 200 -7.45 28.54 9.94
CA LEU A 200 -6.25 28.15 9.19
C LEU A 200 -5.46 29.36 8.64
N THR A 201 -6.12 30.53 8.48
CA THR A 201 -5.46 31.77 8.05
C THR A 201 -5.11 32.72 9.20
N ASP A 202 -5.49 32.41 10.44
CA ASP A 202 -5.05 33.19 11.60
C ASP A 202 -3.57 32.98 11.83
N ARG A 203 -2.80 34.06 11.80
CA ARG A 203 -1.34 34.06 11.94
C ARG A 203 -0.86 33.32 13.18
N ARG A 204 -1.61 33.38 14.27
CA ARG A 204 -1.30 32.69 15.52
C ARG A 204 -1.30 31.18 15.41
N ASN A 205 -2.03 30.61 14.41
CA ASN A 205 -2.16 29.18 14.22
C ASN A 205 -1.13 28.60 13.24
N TYR A 206 -0.55 29.41 12.37
CA TYR A 206 0.46 28.93 11.40
C TYR A 206 1.86 29.51 11.61
N GLU A 207 2.02 30.64 12.32
CA GLU A 207 3.32 31.19 12.64
C GLU A 207 4.11 30.17 13.45
N ASP A 208 5.39 30.00 13.13
CA ASP A 208 6.30 29.00 13.72
C ASP A 208 5.91 27.52 13.48
N THR A 209 5.01 27.24 12.54
CA THR A 209 4.72 25.87 12.10
C THR A 209 5.42 25.54 10.77
N ALA A 210 5.47 24.27 10.41
CA ALA A 210 6.04 23.82 9.13
C ALA A 210 5.05 24.08 7.98
N VAL A 211 4.88 25.35 7.58
CA VAL A 211 3.96 25.76 6.50
C VAL A 211 4.39 25.24 5.13
N ASP A 212 5.67 24.86 4.99
CA ASP A 212 6.26 24.34 3.75
C ASP A 212 6.01 22.85 3.53
N ASP A 213 5.34 22.17 4.48
CA ASP A 213 4.98 20.76 4.32
C ASP A 213 3.97 20.55 3.19
N TYR A 214 3.93 19.35 2.66
CA TYR A 214 2.90 18.92 1.70
C TYR A 214 1.58 18.71 2.44
N LEU A 215 0.56 19.52 2.12
CA LEU A 215 -0.65 19.58 2.90
C LEU A 215 -1.88 19.13 2.12
N HIS A 216 -2.71 18.37 2.81
CA HIS A 216 -4.11 18.18 2.50
C HIS A 216 -4.92 19.00 3.53
N ILE A 217 -5.68 19.99 3.06
CA ILE A 217 -6.52 20.82 3.92
C ILE A 217 -7.99 20.45 3.72
N THR A 218 -8.68 20.22 4.83
CA THR A 218 -10.13 20.02 4.86
C THR A 218 -10.79 21.21 5.55
N LEU A 219 -11.49 22.04 4.78
CA LEU A 219 -12.25 23.18 5.31
C LEU A 219 -13.57 22.72 5.92
N THR A 220 -13.88 23.27 7.10
CA THR A 220 -15.15 23.00 7.80
C THR A 220 -16.20 24.09 7.61
N ASP A 221 -15.92 25.07 6.73
CA ASP A 221 -16.85 26.16 6.42
C ASP A 221 -18.08 25.62 5.68
N GLU A 222 -19.28 26.04 6.12
CA GLU A 222 -20.55 25.65 5.49
C GLU A 222 -20.72 26.23 4.07
N GLN A 223 -20.05 27.37 3.81
CA GLN A 223 -20.07 28.03 2.51
C GLN A 223 -18.73 27.92 1.81
N ASP A 224 -18.77 27.77 0.50
CA ASP A 224 -17.57 27.74 -0.32
C ASP A 224 -16.84 29.10 -0.24
N ILE A 225 -15.57 29.05 0.11
CA ILE A 225 -14.70 30.23 0.15
C ILE A 225 -14.21 30.53 -1.28
N PRO A 226 -14.50 31.72 -1.83
CA PRO A 226 -14.01 32.08 -3.16
C PRO A 226 -12.49 32.04 -3.22
N GLU A 227 -11.95 31.35 -4.25
CA GLU A 227 -10.52 31.20 -4.48
C GLU A 227 -9.73 30.63 -3.28
N ALA A 228 -10.37 29.81 -2.45
CA ALA A 228 -9.78 29.25 -1.23
C ALA A 228 -8.40 28.64 -1.46
N LEU A 229 -8.24 27.81 -2.49
CA LEU A 229 -6.97 27.19 -2.83
C LEU A 229 -5.86 28.22 -3.10
N ALA A 230 -6.14 29.25 -3.89
CA ALA A 230 -5.13 30.27 -4.21
C ALA A 230 -4.75 31.09 -2.96
N ARG A 231 -5.74 31.42 -2.13
CA ARG A 231 -5.52 32.18 -0.90
C ARG A 231 -4.75 31.39 0.15
N LEU A 232 -5.09 30.12 0.34
CA LEU A 232 -4.39 29.25 1.27
C LEU A 232 -2.95 28.99 0.83
N ARG A 233 -2.68 28.90 -0.47
CA ARG A 233 -1.31 28.74 -1.00
C ARG A 233 -0.39 29.93 -0.74
N VAL A 234 -0.90 31.09 -0.38
CA VAL A 234 -0.08 32.22 0.08
C VAL A 234 0.58 31.91 1.42
N ILE A 235 -0.08 31.11 2.28
CA ILE A 235 0.42 30.70 3.59
C ILE A 235 1.10 29.34 3.49
N TYR A 236 0.48 28.39 2.78
CA TYR A 236 0.86 27.00 2.63
C TYR A 236 1.25 26.72 1.18
N PRO A 237 2.47 27.05 0.75
CA PRO A 237 2.85 27.01 -0.67
C PRO A 237 2.74 25.60 -1.30
N ASN A 238 2.93 24.57 -0.50
CA ASN A 238 2.87 23.18 -0.93
C ASN A 238 1.49 22.51 -0.64
N LEU A 239 0.41 23.30 -0.59
CA LEU A 239 -0.94 22.76 -0.49
C LEU A 239 -1.27 21.93 -1.76
N MET A 240 -1.37 20.61 -1.59
CA MET A 240 -1.61 19.64 -2.67
C MET A 240 -3.10 19.38 -2.89
N ARG A 241 -3.88 19.27 -1.81
CA ARG A 241 -5.29 18.91 -1.86
C ARG A 241 -6.12 19.80 -0.94
N LEU A 242 -7.29 20.22 -1.40
CA LEU A 242 -8.27 20.98 -0.64
C LEU A 242 -9.64 20.32 -0.77
N ASP A 243 -10.21 19.92 0.35
CA ASP A 243 -11.54 19.35 0.46
C ASP A 243 -12.39 20.17 1.43
N TYR A 244 -13.71 19.93 1.42
CA TYR A 244 -14.67 20.49 2.35
C TYR A 244 -15.36 19.37 3.14
N ASP A 245 -15.47 19.55 4.45
CA ASP A 245 -16.28 18.72 5.33
C ASP A 245 -17.40 19.59 5.93
N ASN A 246 -18.49 19.72 5.20
CA ASN A 246 -19.66 20.48 5.57
C ASN A 246 -20.93 19.65 5.32
N ARG A 247 -22.08 20.15 5.72
CA ARG A 247 -23.36 19.42 5.58
C ARG A 247 -23.61 18.97 4.14
N ARG A 248 -23.28 19.79 3.16
CA ARG A 248 -23.46 19.47 1.75
C ARG A 248 -22.59 18.28 1.31
N THR A 249 -21.32 18.25 1.72
CA THR A 249 -20.41 17.15 1.38
C THR A 249 -20.76 15.87 2.14
N GLN A 250 -21.21 15.99 3.39
CA GLN A 250 -21.67 14.84 4.20
C GLN A 250 -22.93 14.22 3.60
N THR A 251 -23.93 15.03 3.21
CA THR A 251 -25.14 14.53 2.54
C THR A 251 -24.79 13.82 1.22
N ARG A 252 -23.80 14.32 0.48
CA ARG A 252 -23.34 13.70 -0.76
C ARG A 252 -22.63 12.37 -0.49
N GLN A 253 -21.82 12.29 0.55
CA GLN A 253 -21.16 11.02 0.96
C GLN A 253 -22.16 9.99 1.48
N GLU A 254 -23.24 10.42 2.16
CA GLU A 254 -24.32 9.51 2.56
C GLU A 254 -25.11 8.96 1.37
N LEU A 255 -25.21 9.74 0.29
CA LEU A 255 -25.85 9.31 -0.97
C LEU A 255 -24.92 8.40 -1.80
N ASP A 256 -23.61 8.64 -1.73
CA ASP A 256 -22.57 7.85 -2.41
C ASP A 256 -22.14 6.61 -1.61
N ALA A 257 -22.44 6.54 -0.29
CA ALA A 257 -22.29 5.30 0.48
C ALA A 257 -23.17 4.22 -0.19
N PRO A 258 -22.67 3.00 -0.39
CA PRO A 258 -23.45 1.93 -1.01
C PRO A 258 -24.69 1.72 -0.15
N ALA A 259 -25.75 2.50 -0.43
CA ALA A 259 -27.09 2.15 -0.01
C ALA A 259 -27.25 0.69 -0.40
N LYS A 260 -27.69 -0.15 0.53
CA LYS A 260 -28.16 -1.49 0.24
C LYS A 260 -28.76 -1.44 -1.15
N ALA A 261 -28.17 -2.19 -2.08
CA ALA A 261 -28.60 -2.19 -3.46
C ALA A 261 -30.07 -2.60 -3.49
N GLU A 262 -30.96 -1.65 -3.27
CA GLU A 262 -32.32 -1.75 -3.76
C GLU A 262 -32.15 -1.88 -5.25
N GLN A 263 -32.79 -2.90 -5.82
CA GLN A 263 -32.77 -3.18 -7.24
C GLN A 263 -33.46 -2.03 -7.98
N LYS A 264 -32.72 -0.91 -8.11
CA LYS A 264 -33.15 0.23 -8.93
C LYS A 264 -32.98 -0.12 -10.39
N THR A 265 -33.93 0.25 -11.20
CA THR A 265 -33.82 0.12 -12.65
C THR A 265 -32.71 1.06 -13.17
N PRO A 266 -32.09 0.78 -14.32
CA PRO A 266 -31.11 1.66 -14.94
C PRO A 266 -31.62 3.09 -15.17
N LEU A 267 -32.91 3.25 -15.45
CA LEU A 267 -33.52 4.58 -15.57
C LEU A 267 -33.58 5.30 -14.23
N GLU A 268 -33.87 4.62 -13.14
CA GLU A 268 -33.87 5.20 -11.79
C GLU A 268 -32.45 5.64 -11.37
N HIS A 269 -31.43 4.82 -11.65
CA HIS A 269 -30.03 5.19 -11.43
C HIS A 269 -29.65 6.44 -12.23
N PHE A 270 -30.06 6.51 -13.49
CA PHE A 270 -29.79 7.67 -14.33
C PHE A 270 -30.55 8.93 -13.87
N ALA A 271 -31.79 8.78 -13.42
CA ALA A 271 -32.59 9.87 -12.90
C ALA A 271 -31.97 10.46 -11.62
N ASP A 272 -31.51 9.61 -10.71
CA ASP A 272 -30.80 10.04 -9.50
C ASP A 272 -29.52 10.81 -9.84
N PHE A 273 -28.72 10.27 -10.76
CA PHE A 273 -27.51 10.94 -11.24
C PHE A 273 -27.82 12.30 -11.89
N TYR A 274 -28.83 12.35 -12.75
CA TYR A 274 -29.24 13.59 -13.41
C TYR A 274 -29.69 14.64 -12.39
N GLN A 275 -30.50 14.25 -11.40
CA GLN A 275 -30.96 15.13 -10.33
C GLN A 275 -29.81 15.66 -9.48
N LEU A 276 -28.79 14.80 -9.18
CA LEU A 276 -27.57 15.19 -8.48
C LEU A 276 -26.76 16.24 -9.25
N GLN A 277 -26.66 16.11 -10.57
CA GLN A 277 -25.86 17.01 -11.40
C GLN A 277 -26.56 18.33 -11.71
N ASN A 278 -27.88 18.29 -11.87
CA ASN A 278 -28.65 19.43 -12.39
C ASN A 278 -29.56 20.11 -11.33
N ASN A 279 -29.62 19.58 -10.09
CA ASN A 279 -30.50 20.03 -9.01
C ASN A 279 -32.00 20.08 -9.38
N GLN A 280 -32.42 19.31 -10.37
CA GLN A 280 -33.79 19.17 -10.81
C GLN A 280 -34.02 17.78 -11.42
N PRO A 281 -35.24 17.22 -11.24
CA PRO A 281 -35.53 15.90 -11.79
C PRO A 281 -35.63 15.93 -13.32
N LEU A 282 -35.52 14.76 -13.93
CA LEU A 282 -35.81 14.55 -15.35
C LEU A 282 -37.25 15.00 -15.65
N THR A 283 -37.43 15.69 -16.76
CA THR A 283 -38.78 15.92 -17.31
C THR A 283 -39.35 14.61 -17.86
N HIS A 284 -40.66 14.53 -18.03
CA HIS A 284 -41.33 13.35 -18.57
C HIS A 284 -40.80 12.97 -19.97
N GLU A 285 -40.49 13.96 -20.82
CA GLU A 285 -39.93 13.73 -22.16
C GLU A 285 -38.49 13.18 -22.09
N GLN A 286 -37.65 13.73 -21.18
CA GLN A 286 -36.29 13.26 -20.95
C GLN A 286 -36.27 11.82 -20.43
N ALA A 287 -37.15 11.50 -19.47
CA ALA A 287 -37.24 10.14 -18.92
C ALA A 287 -37.67 9.13 -19.99
N ALA A 288 -38.68 9.49 -20.84
CA ALA A 288 -39.12 8.64 -21.93
C ALA A 288 -38.02 8.42 -22.98
N PHE A 289 -37.26 9.45 -23.32
CA PHE A 289 -36.11 9.32 -24.22
C PHE A 289 -35.01 8.41 -23.67
N CYS A 290 -34.63 8.61 -22.40
CA CYS A 290 -33.66 7.77 -21.72
C CYS A 290 -34.08 6.31 -21.66
N GLN A 291 -35.36 6.04 -21.35
CA GLN A 291 -35.93 4.70 -21.34
C GLN A 291 -35.80 4.02 -22.71
N GLN A 292 -36.18 4.71 -23.78
CA GLN A 292 -36.06 4.17 -25.15
C GLN A 292 -34.57 3.87 -25.53
N LEU A 293 -33.68 4.74 -25.13
CA LEU A 293 -32.24 4.56 -25.41
C LEU A 293 -31.68 3.34 -24.66
N ILE A 294 -32.00 3.20 -23.37
CA ILE A 294 -31.59 2.04 -22.54
C ILE A 294 -32.11 0.73 -23.16
N GLU A 295 -33.38 0.71 -23.56
CA GLU A 295 -34.00 -0.48 -24.20
C GLU A 295 -33.37 -0.81 -25.57
N SER A 296 -32.93 0.18 -26.33
CA SER A 296 -32.28 -0.05 -27.62
C SER A 296 -30.90 -0.68 -27.46
N ILE A 297 -30.10 -0.19 -26.49
CA ILE A 297 -28.76 -0.70 -26.23
C ILE A 297 -28.80 -2.18 -25.77
N TRP A 298 -29.74 -2.51 -24.87
CA TRP A 298 -29.82 -3.88 -24.36
C TRP A 298 -30.41 -4.88 -25.34
N LYS A 299 -31.19 -4.43 -26.34
CA LYS A 299 -31.64 -5.29 -27.43
C LYS A 299 -30.52 -5.62 -28.45
N GLU A 300 -29.50 -4.79 -28.54
CA GLU A 300 -28.33 -5.03 -29.40
C GLU A 300 -27.31 -5.98 -28.75
N GLU A 301 -27.28 -6.10 -27.42
CA GLU A 301 -26.39 -7.06 -26.72
C GLU A 301 -26.95 -8.51 -26.71
N ASP A 302 -28.24 -8.72 -26.90
CA ASP A 302 -28.89 -10.03 -26.94
C ASP A 302 -29.04 -10.60 -28.40
N ALA A 303 -28.51 -9.93 -29.39
CA ALA A 303 -28.56 -10.35 -30.80
C ALA A 303 -27.16 -10.72 -31.34
#